data_4ef9863d3add71496c85f841c06988ac
#
_entry.id   4ef9863d3add71496c85f841c06988ac
#
_cell.length_a   1.000
_cell.length_b   1.000
_cell.length_c   1.000
_cell.angle_alpha   90.00
_cell.angle_beta   90.00
_cell.angle_gamma   90.00
#
_symmetry.space_group_name_H-M   'P 1'
#
loop_
_entity.id
_entity.type
_entity.pdbx_description
1 polymer ?
#
loop_
_entity_poly.entity_id
_entity_poly.type
_entity_poly.pdbx_seq_one_letter_code
_entity_poly.pdbx_strand_id
1 'polypeptide(L)'
;MRLVTFDPATATDPEWAELHALSVAHLAAVAPNEPPPTPAELRRDYGPTSATVRLWSRMLRSGPDELAGYARLTVHDGEDTGYLHALVLAAEHRRAGHGRRLLDAAVEEARAAGCRNLVGWTAGPAGAAFLSAVGARVTGSYRRSIARLPVTVPAPALAPGYRLLTWAGPAPEELVDSYAVAREAINDAPRDADEAPERYTAGRIREIETRLAGRGQHLRVTVALDPDDRVVGFTGLYVSPSRVPPCPRATRRFCPPTGAGAWPGRSSTSRCACWPSPGRTSPRCPPATTPATWRCSP
;
A
#
# COMPACT_ATOMS: atom_id res chain seq x y z
N MET A 1 12.78 -13.75 27.46
CA MET A 1 11.97 -13.38 26.27
C MET A 1 10.98 -14.47 25.93
N ARG A 2 9.69 -14.15 25.83
CA ARG A 2 8.59 -15.08 25.54
C ARG A 2 7.89 -14.69 24.24
N LEU A 3 7.63 -15.67 23.34
CA LEU A 3 6.76 -15.48 22.18
C LEU A 3 5.32 -15.70 22.61
N VAL A 4 4.46 -14.74 22.29
CA VAL A 4 3.00 -14.81 22.53
C VAL A 4 2.25 -14.54 21.24
N THR A 5 1.08 -15.16 21.11
CA THR A 5 0.18 -14.89 19.98
C THR A 5 -0.36 -13.47 20.12
N PHE A 6 -0.39 -12.73 19.02
CA PHE A 6 -1.13 -11.49 18.90
C PHE A 6 -2.32 -11.74 17.98
N ASP A 7 -3.51 -11.70 18.54
CA ASP A 7 -4.74 -11.81 17.76
C ASP A 7 -5.39 -10.43 17.66
N PRO A 8 -5.41 -9.82 16.46
CA PRO A 8 -6.01 -8.49 16.27
C PRO A 8 -7.48 -8.38 16.69
N ALA A 9 -8.21 -9.51 16.69
CA ALA A 9 -9.64 -9.50 17.04
C ALA A 9 -9.88 -9.38 18.55
N THR A 10 -8.93 -9.87 19.36
CA THR A 10 -9.06 -9.94 20.82
C THR A 10 -8.02 -9.10 21.55
N ALA A 11 -7.07 -8.49 20.81
CA ALA A 11 -6.00 -7.68 21.38
C ALA A 11 -6.52 -6.47 22.17
N THR A 12 -5.92 -6.25 23.31
CA THR A 12 -6.27 -5.17 24.24
C THR A 12 -5.73 -3.82 23.75
N ASP A 13 -6.29 -2.71 24.26
CA ASP A 13 -5.79 -1.37 23.95
C ASP A 13 -4.29 -1.17 24.31
N PRO A 14 -3.78 -1.65 25.46
CA PRO A 14 -2.35 -1.62 25.75
C PRO A 14 -1.50 -2.35 24.71
N GLU A 15 -1.87 -3.55 24.28
CA GLU A 15 -1.12 -4.31 23.26
C GLU A 15 -1.08 -3.57 21.92
N TRP A 16 -2.19 -2.94 21.54
CA TRP A 16 -2.21 -2.08 20.36
C TRP A 16 -1.32 -0.84 20.51
N ALA A 17 -1.27 -0.24 21.70
CA ALA A 17 -0.42 0.92 21.96
C ALA A 17 1.07 0.54 21.87
N GLU A 18 1.47 -0.60 22.45
CA GLU A 18 2.83 -1.11 22.35
C GLU A 18 3.24 -1.40 20.89
N LEU A 19 2.36 -2.09 20.13
CA LEU A 19 2.61 -2.38 18.72
C LEU A 19 2.71 -1.09 17.89
N HIS A 20 1.87 -0.11 18.17
CA HIS A 20 1.93 1.20 17.52
C HIS A 20 3.25 1.91 17.83
N ALA A 21 3.67 1.96 19.09
CA ALA A 21 4.92 2.59 19.50
C ALA A 21 6.13 1.95 18.81
N LEU A 22 6.18 0.60 18.75
CA LEU A 22 7.23 -0.14 18.04
C LEU A 22 7.20 0.16 16.53
N SER A 23 6.03 0.25 15.92
CA SER A 23 5.88 0.56 14.50
C SER A 23 6.34 1.99 14.16
N VAL A 24 6.00 2.97 15.01
CA VAL A 24 6.46 4.36 14.87
C VAL A 24 7.98 4.45 14.98
N ALA A 25 8.57 3.82 15.99
CA ALA A 25 10.02 3.81 16.19
C ALA A 25 10.75 3.13 15.02
N HIS A 26 10.20 2.03 14.51
CA HIS A 26 10.75 1.36 13.33
C HIS A 26 10.69 2.27 12.08
N LEU A 27 9.53 2.86 11.80
CA LEU A 27 9.34 3.71 10.63
C LEU A 27 10.26 4.95 10.67
N ALA A 28 10.40 5.58 11.83
CA ALA A 28 11.32 6.69 12.02
C ALA A 28 12.77 6.33 11.68
N ALA A 29 13.17 5.08 11.91
CA ALA A 29 14.53 4.61 11.62
C ALA A 29 14.74 4.25 10.13
N VAL A 30 13.70 3.72 9.44
CA VAL A 30 13.86 3.20 8.05
C VAL A 30 13.29 4.13 6.98
N ALA A 31 12.34 5.00 7.34
CA ALA A 31 11.68 5.92 6.45
C ALA A 31 11.32 7.25 7.16
N PRO A 32 12.31 8.05 7.60
CA PRO A 32 12.09 9.21 8.46
C PRO A 32 11.23 10.32 7.83
N ASN A 33 11.09 10.31 6.52
CA ASN A 33 10.26 11.29 5.78
C ASN A 33 8.81 10.83 5.61
N GLU A 34 8.44 9.66 6.12
CA GLU A 34 7.07 9.17 6.08
C GLU A 34 6.34 9.50 7.38
N PRO A 35 5.11 10.01 7.29
CA PRO A 35 4.30 10.18 8.48
C PRO A 35 4.02 8.80 9.10
N PRO A 36 4.18 8.65 10.42
CA PRO A 36 3.85 7.40 11.10
C PRO A 36 2.35 7.11 10.97
N PRO A 37 1.95 5.83 10.97
CA PRO A 37 0.54 5.47 10.98
C PRO A 37 -0.10 5.97 12.28
N THR A 38 -1.35 6.39 12.20
CA THR A 38 -2.17 6.62 13.41
C THR A 38 -2.55 5.27 14.03
N PRO A 39 -2.90 5.21 15.32
CA PRO A 39 -3.39 3.97 15.95
C PRO A 39 -4.59 3.36 15.21
N ALA A 40 -5.48 4.19 14.68
CA ALA A 40 -6.64 3.73 13.90
C ALA A 40 -6.24 3.14 12.54
N GLU A 41 -5.24 3.69 11.87
CA GLU A 41 -4.69 3.13 10.63
C GLU A 41 -4.02 1.79 10.89
N LEU A 42 -3.20 1.70 11.93
CA LEU A 42 -2.55 0.45 12.31
C LEU A 42 -3.59 -0.66 12.55
N ARG A 43 -4.61 -0.40 13.38
CA ARG A 43 -5.68 -1.37 13.64
C ARG A 43 -6.40 -1.80 12.36
N ARG A 44 -6.63 -0.87 11.45
CA ARG A 44 -7.30 -1.13 10.17
C ARG A 44 -6.46 -2.01 9.23
N ASP A 45 -5.14 -1.83 9.24
CA ASP A 45 -4.21 -2.66 8.46
C ASP A 45 -4.18 -4.12 8.94
N TYR A 46 -4.63 -4.37 10.17
CA TYR A 46 -4.82 -5.69 10.76
C TYR A 46 -6.29 -6.15 10.71
N GLY A 47 -7.16 -5.40 10.05
CA GLY A 47 -8.58 -5.74 9.87
C GLY A 47 -8.80 -7.08 9.18
N PRO A 48 -10.04 -7.52 9.06
CA PRO A 48 -10.38 -8.83 8.54
C PRO A 48 -9.73 -9.07 7.18
N THR A 49 -9.07 -10.20 7.07
CA THR A 49 -8.52 -10.75 5.82
C THR A 49 -9.61 -11.54 5.10
N SER A 50 -9.45 -11.80 3.81
CA SER A 50 -10.30 -12.74 3.08
C SER A 50 -10.32 -14.10 3.80
N ALA A 51 -11.42 -14.84 3.68
CA ALA A 51 -11.53 -16.20 4.22
C ALA A 51 -10.43 -17.17 3.72
N THR A 52 -9.82 -16.85 2.59
CA THR A 52 -8.71 -17.59 1.97
C THR A 52 -7.32 -17.17 2.45
N VAL A 53 -7.24 -16.23 3.40
CA VAL A 53 -5.97 -15.69 3.90
C VAL A 53 -5.84 -15.97 5.39
N ARG A 54 -4.87 -16.78 5.76
CA ARG A 54 -4.51 -17.03 7.15
C ARG A 54 -3.50 -15.98 7.61
N LEU A 55 -3.82 -15.29 8.71
CA LEU A 55 -2.94 -14.34 9.37
C LEU A 55 -2.30 -15.01 10.59
N TRP A 56 -0.99 -14.96 10.66
CA TRP A 56 -0.21 -15.32 11.83
C TRP A 56 0.55 -14.11 12.35
N SER A 57 0.48 -13.89 13.65
CA SER A 57 1.17 -12.80 14.30
C SER A 57 1.73 -13.21 15.66
N ARG A 58 2.95 -12.79 15.97
CA ARG A 58 3.61 -13.05 17.25
C ARG A 58 4.26 -11.80 17.79
N MET A 59 4.09 -11.61 19.07
CA MET A 59 4.84 -10.64 19.87
C MET A 59 5.94 -11.33 20.63
N LEU A 60 7.12 -10.73 20.65
CA LEU A 60 8.23 -11.13 21.51
C LEU A 60 8.27 -10.17 22.71
N ARG A 61 8.02 -10.69 23.90
CA ARG A 61 7.99 -9.89 25.14
C ARG A 61 9.24 -10.14 25.97
N SER A 62 9.83 -9.08 26.48
CA SER A 62 10.92 -9.10 27.48
C SER A 62 10.38 -9.14 28.90
N GLY A 63 9.21 -8.56 29.12
CA GLY A 63 8.46 -8.50 30.36
C GLY A 63 6.94 -8.58 30.12
N PRO A 64 6.12 -8.42 31.18
CA PRO A 64 4.66 -8.40 31.05
C PRO A 64 4.19 -7.29 30.12
N ASP A 65 4.75 -6.08 30.27
CA ASP A 65 4.33 -4.84 29.63
C ASP A 65 5.41 -4.28 28.70
N GLU A 66 6.31 -5.13 28.20
CA GLU A 66 7.40 -4.71 27.33
C GLU A 66 7.46 -5.53 26.05
N LEU A 67 7.12 -4.89 24.93
CA LEU A 67 7.19 -5.46 23.59
C LEU A 67 8.59 -5.29 22.99
N ALA A 68 9.37 -6.36 22.97
CA ALA A 68 10.72 -6.39 22.41
C ALA A 68 10.73 -6.55 20.89
N GLY A 69 9.71 -7.14 20.32
CA GLY A 69 9.64 -7.37 18.88
C GLY A 69 8.30 -7.94 18.42
N TYR A 70 8.16 -7.99 17.12
CA TYR A 70 6.93 -8.42 16.47
C TYR A 70 7.21 -9.05 15.11
N ALA A 71 6.46 -10.10 14.76
CA ALA A 71 6.43 -10.67 13.43
C ALA A 71 5.00 -10.92 12.95
N ARG A 72 4.77 -10.70 11.65
CA ARG A 72 3.49 -10.90 10.98
C ARG A 72 3.67 -11.61 9.65
N LEU A 73 2.95 -12.69 9.46
CA LEU A 73 2.94 -13.53 8.26
C LEU A 73 1.52 -13.66 7.74
N THR A 74 1.35 -13.67 6.43
CA THR A 74 0.13 -14.18 5.79
C THR A 74 0.44 -15.34 4.87
N VAL A 75 -0.48 -16.29 4.81
CA VAL A 75 -0.47 -17.40 3.88
C VAL A 75 -1.80 -17.43 3.18
N HIS A 76 -1.78 -17.58 1.86
CA HIS A 76 -2.98 -17.71 1.04
C HIS A 76 -3.26 -19.20 0.78
N ASP A 77 -4.51 -19.59 0.87
CA ASP A 77 -4.89 -20.97 0.61
C ASP A 77 -4.57 -21.37 -0.84
N GLY A 78 -3.89 -22.50 -1.00
CA GLY A 78 -3.45 -23.00 -2.30
C GLY A 78 -2.15 -22.39 -2.84
N GLU A 79 -1.55 -21.41 -2.15
CA GLU A 79 -0.24 -20.89 -2.50
C GLU A 79 0.87 -21.62 -1.71
N ASP A 80 2.02 -21.82 -2.35
CA ASP A 80 3.21 -22.40 -1.71
C ASP A 80 4.17 -21.35 -1.12
N THR A 81 3.72 -20.10 -1.07
CA THR A 81 4.50 -18.95 -0.62
C THR A 81 3.82 -18.24 0.54
N GLY A 82 4.56 -18.07 1.63
CA GLY A 82 4.18 -17.24 2.77
C GLY A 82 4.76 -15.82 2.64
N TYR A 83 4.01 -14.82 3.06
CA TYR A 83 4.40 -13.40 2.97
C TYR A 83 4.67 -12.83 4.34
N LEU A 84 5.94 -12.57 4.65
CA LEU A 84 6.39 -11.94 5.90
C LEU A 84 6.27 -10.42 5.77
N HIS A 85 5.20 -9.87 6.32
CA HIS A 85 4.90 -8.43 6.25
C HIS A 85 5.68 -7.59 7.27
N ALA A 86 6.03 -8.18 8.39
CA ALA A 86 6.80 -7.52 9.44
C ALA A 86 7.68 -8.53 10.18
N LEU A 87 8.90 -8.11 10.46
CA LEU A 87 9.80 -8.67 11.45
C LEU A 87 10.57 -7.49 12.04
N VAL A 88 10.12 -7.01 13.17
CA VAL A 88 10.61 -5.78 13.79
C VAL A 88 11.07 -6.08 15.21
N LEU A 89 12.22 -5.53 15.57
CA LEU A 89 12.74 -5.53 16.94
C LEU A 89 12.98 -4.10 17.40
N ALA A 90 12.65 -3.83 18.63
CA ALA A 90 13.10 -2.63 19.33
C ALA A 90 14.63 -2.57 19.34
N ALA A 91 15.18 -1.36 19.24
CA ALA A 91 16.61 -1.17 18.98
C ALA A 91 17.51 -1.85 20.04
N GLU A 92 17.12 -1.75 21.29
CA GLU A 92 17.79 -2.31 22.49
C GLU A 92 17.82 -3.84 22.52
N HIS A 93 16.91 -4.48 21.79
CA HIS A 93 16.78 -5.94 21.73
C HIS A 93 17.38 -6.55 20.47
N ARG A 94 18.10 -5.76 19.67
CA ARG A 94 18.78 -6.25 18.47
C ARG A 94 20.11 -6.92 18.82
N ARG A 95 20.63 -7.70 17.86
CA ARG A 95 21.94 -8.38 17.94
C ARG A 95 22.08 -9.44 19.05
N ALA A 96 20.97 -9.87 19.65
CA ALA A 96 20.91 -10.91 20.69
C ALA A 96 20.18 -12.19 20.21
N GLY A 97 20.11 -12.43 18.89
CA GLY A 97 19.48 -13.62 18.32
C GLY A 97 17.94 -13.56 18.20
N HIS A 98 17.30 -12.52 18.73
CA HIS A 98 15.85 -12.43 18.79
C HIS A 98 15.17 -12.33 17.42
N GLY A 99 15.80 -11.66 16.44
CA GLY A 99 15.31 -11.63 15.08
C GLY A 99 15.30 -13.00 14.43
N ARG A 100 16.33 -13.80 14.67
CA ARG A 100 16.40 -15.18 14.21
C ARG A 100 15.26 -16.02 14.81
N ARG A 101 15.04 -15.89 16.11
CA ARG A 101 13.96 -16.61 16.80
C ARG A 101 12.56 -16.26 16.26
N LEU A 102 12.29 -14.99 15.94
CA LEU A 102 11.04 -14.55 15.30
C LEU A 102 10.92 -15.12 13.89
N LEU A 103 12.01 -15.11 13.12
CA LEU A 103 12.03 -15.67 11.77
C LEU A 103 11.80 -17.18 11.79
N ASP A 104 12.48 -17.91 12.67
CA ASP A 104 12.34 -19.36 12.78
C ASP A 104 10.88 -19.73 13.09
N ALA A 105 10.21 -19.02 14.00
CA ALA A 105 8.79 -19.22 14.30
C ALA A 105 7.89 -18.91 13.09
N ALA A 106 8.19 -17.89 12.30
CA ALA A 106 7.44 -17.59 11.07
C ALA A 106 7.66 -18.66 9.99
N VAL A 107 8.88 -19.17 9.86
CA VAL A 107 9.21 -20.26 8.93
C VAL A 107 8.50 -21.57 9.32
N GLU A 108 8.45 -21.91 10.60
CA GLU A 108 7.70 -23.07 11.11
C GLU A 108 6.22 -22.98 10.77
N GLU A 109 5.61 -21.81 10.98
CA GLU A 109 4.22 -21.56 10.64
C GLU A 109 3.95 -21.66 9.13
N ALA A 110 4.80 -21.04 8.31
CA ALA A 110 4.68 -21.11 6.85
C ALA A 110 4.78 -22.58 6.36
N ARG A 111 5.72 -23.35 6.90
CA ARG A 111 5.87 -24.79 6.58
C ARG A 111 4.66 -25.61 7.01
N ALA A 112 4.14 -25.37 8.21
CA ALA A 112 2.92 -26.03 8.70
C ALA A 112 1.71 -25.71 7.83
N ALA A 113 1.71 -24.55 7.18
CA ALA A 113 0.70 -24.14 6.20
C ALA A 113 0.93 -24.69 4.78
N GLY A 114 2.01 -25.46 4.55
CA GLY A 114 2.36 -26.05 3.25
C GLY A 114 3.22 -25.17 2.35
N CYS A 115 3.68 -23.99 2.83
CA CYS A 115 4.54 -23.12 2.05
C CYS A 115 5.95 -23.72 1.91
N ARG A 116 6.51 -23.57 0.72
CA ARG A 116 7.91 -23.90 0.41
C ARG A 116 8.80 -22.65 0.38
N ASN A 117 8.19 -21.49 0.16
CA ASN A 117 8.85 -20.22 0.07
C ASN A 117 8.36 -19.26 1.15
N LEU A 118 9.23 -18.37 1.60
CA LEU A 118 8.90 -17.24 2.45
C LEU A 118 9.47 -15.97 1.80
N VAL A 119 8.60 -15.02 1.48
CA VAL A 119 8.95 -13.76 0.84
C VAL A 119 8.72 -12.60 1.81
N GLY A 120 9.61 -11.62 1.79
CA GLY A 120 9.48 -10.42 2.60
C GLY A 120 10.28 -9.26 2.03
N TRP A 121 10.01 -8.07 2.53
CA TRP A 121 10.68 -6.84 2.11
C TRP A 121 11.47 -6.25 3.27
N THR A 122 12.57 -5.59 2.95
CA THR A 122 13.34 -4.84 3.93
C THR A 122 13.69 -3.46 3.40
N ALA A 123 13.71 -2.49 4.29
CA ALA A 123 14.25 -1.17 4.05
C ALA A 123 15.47 -0.94 4.96
N GLY A 124 16.52 -0.37 4.37
CA GLY A 124 17.73 -0.03 5.08
C GLY A 124 18.73 -1.17 5.31
N PRO A 125 19.96 -0.81 5.72
CA PRO A 125 21.11 -1.71 5.74
C PRO A 125 21.00 -2.80 6.84
N ALA A 126 20.36 -2.51 7.96
CA ALA A 126 20.23 -3.48 9.05
C ALA A 126 19.37 -4.69 8.68
N GLY A 127 18.25 -4.45 7.96
CA GLY A 127 17.40 -5.51 7.46
C GLY A 127 18.09 -6.33 6.37
N ALA A 128 18.79 -5.66 5.44
CA ALA A 128 19.55 -6.33 4.38
C ALA A 128 20.64 -7.23 4.98
N ALA A 129 21.39 -6.74 5.96
CA ALA A 129 22.43 -7.53 6.64
C ALA A 129 21.84 -8.74 7.40
N PHE A 130 20.67 -8.57 8.02
CA PHE A 130 19.96 -9.67 8.68
C PHE A 130 19.54 -10.75 7.66
N LEU A 131 18.91 -10.35 6.55
CA LEU A 131 18.46 -11.29 5.51
C LEU A 131 19.65 -12.05 4.90
N SER A 132 20.76 -11.35 4.62
CA SER A 132 21.99 -12.00 4.16
C SER A 132 22.53 -13.03 5.18
N ALA A 133 22.54 -12.68 6.48
CA ALA A 133 23.04 -13.55 7.55
C ALA A 133 22.18 -14.80 7.76
N VAL A 134 20.90 -14.77 7.36
CA VAL A 134 20.00 -15.95 7.43
C VAL A 134 19.93 -16.71 6.09
N GLY A 135 20.73 -16.31 5.09
CA GLY A 135 20.81 -16.98 3.79
C GLY A 135 19.65 -16.68 2.84
N ALA A 136 18.94 -15.58 3.05
CA ALA A 136 17.89 -15.15 2.15
C ALA A 136 18.50 -14.66 0.82
N ARG A 137 17.88 -15.06 -0.29
CA ARG A 137 18.25 -14.61 -1.64
C ARG A 137 17.49 -13.30 -1.94
N VAL A 138 18.19 -12.30 -2.47
CA VAL A 138 17.55 -11.08 -2.99
C VAL A 138 16.95 -11.41 -4.36
N THR A 139 15.65 -11.24 -4.50
CA THR A 139 14.90 -11.52 -5.72
C THR A 139 14.59 -10.25 -6.51
N GLY A 140 14.56 -9.09 -5.85
CA GLY A 140 14.30 -7.82 -6.50
C GLY A 140 14.71 -6.62 -5.66
N SER A 141 14.77 -5.46 -6.29
CA SER A 141 15.00 -4.16 -5.64
C SER A 141 13.96 -3.16 -6.13
N TYR A 142 13.38 -2.42 -5.19
CA TYR A 142 12.37 -1.42 -5.49
C TYR A 142 12.88 -0.02 -5.16
N ARG A 143 12.68 0.91 -6.09
CA ARG A 143 12.95 2.33 -5.84
C ARG A 143 11.63 3.02 -5.51
N ARG A 144 11.55 3.58 -4.32
CA ARG A 144 10.46 4.45 -3.94
C ARG A 144 10.77 5.90 -4.33
N SER A 145 9.80 6.56 -4.97
CA SER A 145 9.88 7.96 -5.34
C SER A 145 8.75 8.74 -4.69
N ILE A 146 9.03 9.96 -4.27
CA ILE A 146 8.06 10.87 -3.67
C ILE A 146 8.01 12.14 -4.51
N ALA A 147 6.80 12.54 -4.93
CA ALA A 147 6.55 13.83 -5.54
C ALA A 147 5.82 14.73 -4.54
N ARG A 148 6.28 15.95 -4.37
CA ARG A 148 5.57 16.98 -3.60
C ARG A 148 4.54 17.68 -4.48
N LEU A 149 3.31 17.75 -4.02
CA LEU A 149 2.23 18.41 -4.75
C LEU A 149 2.18 19.92 -4.40
N PRO A 150 1.72 20.78 -5.33
CA PRO A 150 1.23 20.44 -6.67
C PRO A 150 2.36 20.16 -7.67
N VAL A 151 2.15 19.16 -8.55
CA VAL A 151 3.00 18.91 -9.71
C VAL A 151 2.25 19.37 -10.95
N THR A 152 2.86 20.25 -11.73
CA THR A 152 2.31 20.65 -13.04
C THR A 152 2.78 19.65 -14.08
N VAL A 153 1.87 18.87 -14.62
CA VAL A 153 2.14 17.94 -15.71
C VAL A 153 1.41 18.45 -16.96
N PRO A 154 2.05 18.52 -18.12
CA PRO A 154 1.36 18.83 -19.37
C PRO A 154 0.23 17.83 -19.62
N ALA A 155 -0.87 18.30 -20.22
CA ALA A 155 -1.93 17.39 -20.64
C ALA A 155 -1.36 16.37 -21.64
N PRO A 156 -1.62 15.07 -21.47
CA PRO A 156 -1.12 14.06 -22.40
C PRO A 156 -1.77 14.24 -23.78
N ALA A 157 -0.97 14.13 -24.84
CA ALA A 157 -1.48 13.98 -26.18
C ALA A 157 -1.96 12.52 -26.33
N LEU A 158 -3.25 12.33 -26.55
CA LEU A 158 -3.82 11.02 -26.82
C LEU A 158 -3.85 10.78 -28.34
N ALA A 159 -3.65 9.53 -28.75
CA ALA A 159 -3.89 9.13 -30.13
C ALA A 159 -5.39 9.31 -30.51
N PRO A 160 -5.71 9.55 -31.77
CA PRO A 160 -7.10 9.69 -32.21
C PRO A 160 -7.97 8.51 -31.79
N GLY A 161 -9.15 8.81 -31.27
CA GLY A 161 -10.10 7.80 -30.77
C GLY A 161 -9.84 7.29 -29.36
N TYR A 162 -8.66 7.53 -28.77
CA TYR A 162 -8.38 7.17 -27.39
C TYR A 162 -8.93 8.21 -26.42
N ARG A 163 -9.38 7.77 -25.25
CA ARG A 163 -9.90 8.67 -24.22
C ARG A 163 -9.51 8.20 -22.83
N LEU A 164 -9.45 9.11 -21.88
CA LEU A 164 -9.22 8.80 -20.46
C LEU A 164 -10.56 8.80 -19.71
N LEU A 165 -10.76 7.80 -18.88
CA LEU A 165 -11.88 7.72 -17.93
C LEU A 165 -11.34 7.52 -16.53
N THR A 166 -11.94 8.22 -15.55
CA THR A 166 -11.54 8.10 -14.15
C THR A 166 -12.77 7.79 -13.30
N TRP A 167 -12.61 6.82 -12.37
CA TRP A 167 -13.60 6.56 -11.33
C TRP A 167 -12.94 6.43 -9.95
N ALA A 168 -13.77 6.45 -8.91
CA ALA A 168 -13.38 6.19 -7.54
C ALA A 168 -14.30 5.11 -6.95
N GLY A 169 -13.73 4.15 -6.23
CA GLY A 169 -14.46 2.99 -5.75
C GLY A 169 -14.55 1.88 -6.78
N PRO A 170 -15.67 1.14 -6.85
CA PRO A 170 -15.82 0.00 -7.75
C PRO A 170 -15.69 0.38 -9.22
N ALA A 171 -15.09 -0.50 -10.02
CA ALA A 171 -15.00 -0.35 -11.45
C ALA A 171 -16.41 -0.40 -12.09
N PRO A 172 -16.68 0.41 -13.14
CA PRO A 172 -17.91 0.29 -13.91
C PRO A 172 -18.11 -1.13 -14.42
N GLU A 173 -19.36 -1.61 -14.38
CA GLU A 173 -19.68 -2.99 -14.74
C GLU A 173 -19.31 -3.31 -16.18
N GLU A 174 -19.52 -2.36 -17.08
CA GLU A 174 -19.18 -2.46 -18.50
C GLU A 174 -17.66 -2.51 -18.78
N LEU A 175 -16.84 -2.11 -17.82
CA LEU A 175 -15.38 -2.06 -17.98
C LEU A 175 -14.64 -3.09 -17.15
N VAL A 176 -15.28 -3.74 -16.18
CA VAL A 176 -14.59 -4.58 -15.19
C VAL A 176 -13.81 -5.73 -15.83
N ASP A 177 -14.35 -6.34 -16.89
CA ASP A 177 -13.69 -7.45 -17.59
C ASP A 177 -12.46 -6.97 -18.36
N SER A 178 -12.58 -5.90 -19.16
CA SER A 178 -11.44 -5.34 -19.89
C SER A 178 -10.40 -4.73 -18.94
N TYR A 179 -10.84 -4.18 -17.82
CA TYR A 179 -9.94 -3.71 -16.77
C TYR A 179 -9.21 -4.87 -16.09
N ALA A 180 -9.86 -6.00 -15.85
CA ALA A 180 -9.20 -7.19 -15.30
C ALA A 180 -8.10 -7.69 -16.24
N VAL A 181 -8.35 -7.76 -17.54
CA VAL A 181 -7.34 -8.10 -18.55
C VAL A 181 -6.19 -7.10 -18.54
N ALA A 182 -6.48 -5.79 -18.52
CA ALA A 182 -5.44 -4.76 -18.49
C ALA A 182 -4.56 -4.85 -17.23
N ARG A 183 -5.09 -5.32 -16.10
CA ARG A 183 -4.32 -5.52 -14.88
C ARG A 183 -3.28 -6.61 -15.00
N GLU A 184 -3.46 -7.56 -15.88
CA GLU A 184 -2.47 -8.62 -16.14
C GLU A 184 -1.18 -8.08 -16.78
N ALA A 185 -1.14 -6.82 -17.23
CA ALA A 185 0.09 -6.15 -17.66
C ALA A 185 1.16 -6.06 -16.56
N ILE A 186 0.80 -6.28 -15.29
CA ILE A 186 1.78 -6.44 -14.21
C ILE A 186 2.73 -7.60 -14.48
N ASN A 187 2.31 -8.57 -15.27
CA ASN A 187 3.12 -9.72 -15.65
C ASN A 187 4.25 -9.37 -16.62
N ASP A 188 4.22 -8.21 -17.25
CA ASP A 188 5.30 -7.70 -18.12
C ASP A 188 6.47 -7.12 -17.30
N ALA A 189 6.26 -6.86 -15.99
CA ALA A 189 7.32 -6.42 -15.10
C ALA A 189 8.34 -7.54 -14.88
N PRO A 190 9.64 -7.20 -14.67
CA PRO A 190 10.64 -8.20 -14.32
C PRO A 190 10.21 -8.97 -13.08
N ARG A 191 10.15 -10.30 -13.19
CA ARG A 191 9.77 -11.22 -12.12
C ARG A 191 10.79 -12.33 -11.98
N ASP A 192 10.81 -12.99 -10.83
CA ASP A 192 11.58 -14.22 -10.68
C ASP A 192 10.97 -15.35 -11.53
N ALA A 193 11.83 -16.23 -12.03
CA ALA A 193 11.42 -17.35 -12.87
C ALA A 193 10.43 -18.30 -12.17
N ASP A 194 10.45 -18.32 -10.83
CA ASP A 194 9.61 -19.17 -9.99
C ASP A 194 8.29 -18.50 -9.59
N GLU A 195 8.06 -17.24 -9.96
CA GLU A 195 6.85 -16.51 -9.61
C GLU A 195 5.75 -16.74 -10.65
N ALA A 196 4.62 -17.31 -10.21
CA ALA A 196 3.47 -17.55 -11.07
C ALA A 196 2.88 -16.22 -11.59
N PRO A 197 2.41 -16.18 -12.85
CA PRO A 197 1.77 -14.98 -13.39
C PRO A 197 0.49 -14.66 -12.64
N GLU A 198 0.30 -13.37 -12.36
CA GLU A 198 -0.94 -12.85 -11.80
C GLU A 198 -2.09 -13.04 -12.79
N ARG A 199 -3.24 -13.48 -12.28
CA ARG A 199 -4.48 -13.62 -13.05
C ARG A 199 -5.57 -12.79 -12.42
N TYR A 200 -6.27 -12.02 -13.23
CA TYR A 200 -7.35 -11.17 -12.79
C TYR A 200 -8.65 -11.53 -13.52
N THR A 201 -9.72 -11.66 -12.75
CA THR A 201 -11.09 -11.80 -13.21
C THR A 201 -11.92 -10.67 -12.64
N ALA A 202 -13.11 -10.40 -13.18
CA ALA A 202 -14.05 -9.46 -12.60
C ALA A 202 -14.33 -9.78 -11.12
N GLY A 203 -14.52 -11.05 -10.78
CA GLY A 203 -14.69 -11.50 -9.39
C GLY A 203 -13.53 -11.11 -8.48
N ARG A 204 -12.28 -11.34 -8.90
CA ARG A 204 -11.09 -10.95 -8.15
C ARG A 204 -10.98 -9.42 -8.01
N ILE A 205 -11.38 -8.66 -9.02
CA ILE A 205 -11.46 -7.19 -8.91
C ILE A 205 -12.45 -6.79 -7.81
N ARG A 206 -13.65 -7.36 -7.81
CA ARG A 206 -14.69 -7.08 -6.79
C ARG A 206 -14.25 -7.46 -5.38
N GLU A 207 -13.53 -8.56 -5.21
CA GLU A 207 -12.94 -8.94 -3.92
C GLU A 207 -11.93 -7.91 -3.43
N ILE A 208 -11.04 -7.43 -4.31
CA ILE A 208 -10.06 -6.39 -3.99
C ILE A 208 -10.76 -5.11 -3.55
N GLU A 209 -11.76 -4.67 -4.29
CA GLU A 209 -12.56 -3.47 -4.02
C GLU A 209 -13.27 -3.58 -2.66
N THR A 210 -13.92 -4.71 -2.39
CA THR A 210 -14.59 -4.99 -1.11
C THR A 210 -13.62 -4.95 0.06
N ARG A 211 -12.45 -5.57 -0.09
CA ARG A 211 -11.40 -5.55 0.93
C ARG A 211 -10.89 -4.15 1.21
N LEU A 212 -10.68 -3.34 0.17
CA LEU A 212 -10.24 -1.94 0.31
C LEU A 212 -11.31 -1.10 1.02
N ALA A 213 -12.57 -1.25 0.63
CA ALA A 213 -13.68 -0.57 1.28
C ALA A 213 -13.80 -0.93 2.76
N GLY A 214 -13.66 -2.22 3.10
CA GLY A 214 -13.63 -2.69 4.50
C GLY A 214 -12.49 -2.09 5.33
N ARG A 215 -11.39 -1.68 4.68
CA ARG A 215 -10.28 -0.95 5.31
C ARG A 215 -10.46 0.57 5.28
N GLY A 216 -11.61 1.07 4.83
CA GLY A 216 -11.85 2.51 4.64
C GLY A 216 -10.93 3.15 3.59
N GLN A 217 -10.36 2.34 2.70
CA GLN A 217 -9.53 2.80 1.59
C GLN A 217 -10.35 2.82 0.31
N HIS A 218 -10.06 3.78 -0.55
CA HIS A 218 -10.66 3.87 -1.88
C HIS A 218 -9.59 3.77 -2.95
N LEU A 219 -9.87 3.00 -3.98
CA LEU A 219 -9.06 3.00 -5.18
C LEU A 219 -9.63 4.03 -6.16
N ARG A 220 -8.82 5.00 -6.56
CA ARG A 220 -9.12 5.90 -7.67
C ARG A 220 -8.35 5.41 -8.89
N VAL A 221 -9.07 5.04 -9.92
CA VAL A 221 -8.50 4.47 -11.13
C VAL A 221 -8.73 5.43 -12.30
N THR A 222 -7.69 5.65 -13.10
CA THR A 222 -7.78 6.28 -14.40
C THR A 222 -7.35 5.26 -15.44
N VAL A 223 -8.18 5.04 -16.44
CA VAL A 223 -7.91 4.14 -17.56
C VAL A 223 -7.79 4.90 -18.87
N ALA A 224 -7.00 4.34 -19.78
CA ALA A 224 -7.03 4.69 -21.19
C ALA A 224 -7.94 3.68 -21.90
N LEU A 225 -8.89 4.19 -22.64
CA LEU A 225 -9.81 3.42 -23.48
C LEU A 225 -9.42 3.60 -24.96
N ASP A 226 -9.44 2.51 -25.69
CA ASP A 226 -9.28 2.52 -27.16
C ASP A 226 -10.59 2.92 -27.87
N PRO A 227 -10.61 3.01 -29.22
CA PRO A 227 -11.81 3.31 -29.96
C PRO A 227 -12.97 2.33 -29.77
N ASP A 228 -12.70 1.10 -29.35
CA ASP A 228 -13.70 0.06 -29.07
C ASP A 228 -14.10 0.03 -27.58
N ASP A 229 -13.79 1.07 -26.83
CA ASP A 229 -14.07 1.22 -25.38
C ASP A 229 -13.41 0.16 -24.48
N ARG A 230 -12.34 -0.46 -24.95
CA ARG A 230 -11.56 -1.41 -24.13
C ARG A 230 -10.49 -0.71 -23.34
N VAL A 231 -10.26 -1.19 -22.12
CA VAL A 231 -9.18 -0.70 -21.27
C VAL A 231 -7.84 -1.22 -21.81
N VAL A 232 -7.00 -0.31 -22.29
CA VAL A 232 -5.66 -0.61 -22.84
C VAL A 232 -4.51 -0.14 -21.93
N GLY A 233 -4.85 0.59 -20.86
CA GLY A 233 -3.86 1.00 -19.85
C GLY A 233 -4.57 1.59 -18.65
N PHE A 234 -3.89 1.56 -17.49
CA PHE A 234 -4.46 2.12 -16.27
C PHE A 234 -3.41 2.64 -15.32
N THR A 235 -3.84 3.52 -14.42
CA THR A 235 -3.14 3.88 -13.19
C THR A 235 -4.12 3.87 -12.02
N GLY A 236 -3.65 3.46 -10.85
CA GLY A 236 -4.46 3.39 -9.64
C GLY A 236 -3.81 4.11 -8.47
N LEU A 237 -4.60 4.90 -7.73
CA LEU A 237 -4.20 5.58 -6.51
C LEU A 237 -5.01 5.03 -5.33
N TYR A 238 -4.30 4.52 -4.33
CA TYR A 238 -4.92 4.18 -3.05
C TYR A 238 -5.07 5.46 -2.23
N VAL A 239 -6.32 5.82 -1.95
CA VAL A 239 -6.64 7.00 -1.15
C VAL A 239 -7.11 6.53 0.21
N SER A 240 -6.35 6.89 1.26
CA SER A 240 -6.75 6.65 2.65
C SER A 240 -7.26 7.96 3.25
N PRO A 241 -8.52 8.03 3.71
CA PRO A 241 -9.09 9.27 4.26
C PRO A 241 -8.32 9.84 5.45
N SER A 242 -7.70 8.97 6.23
CA SER A 242 -6.94 9.33 7.42
C SER A 242 -5.58 10.00 7.13
N ARG A 243 -5.08 9.91 5.91
CA ARG A 243 -3.82 10.56 5.48
C ARG A 243 -4.02 11.84 4.69
N VAL A 244 -5.26 12.23 4.45
CA VAL A 244 -5.57 13.56 3.93
C VAL A 244 -5.60 14.50 5.12
N PRO A 245 -4.62 15.43 5.28
CA PRO A 245 -4.74 16.43 6.32
C PRO A 245 -6.06 17.17 6.09
N PRO A 246 -6.85 17.44 7.13
CA PRO A 246 -8.09 18.18 6.97
C PRO A 246 -7.73 19.49 6.28
N CYS A 247 -8.24 19.68 5.06
CA CYS A 247 -8.11 20.96 4.38
C CYS A 247 -8.73 22.00 5.32
N PRO A 248 -8.01 23.02 5.81
CA PRO A 248 -8.50 23.90 6.86
C PRO A 248 -9.77 24.67 6.49
N ARG A 249 -10.28 24.53 5.29
CA ARG A 249 -11.57 25.10 4.82
C ARG A 249 -12.03 24.43 3.52
N ALA A 250 -12.39 23.15 3.57
CA ALA A 250 -13.36 22.63 2.61
C ALA A 250 -14.74 23.01 3.16
N THR A 251 -15.19 24.23 2.88
CA THR A 251 -16.62 24.53 2.91
C THR A 251 -17.32 23.46 2.07
N ARG A 252 -18.37 22.87 2.63
CA ARG A 252 -19.24 21.83 2.09
C ARG A 252 -19.92 22.22 0.78
N ARG A 253 -19.16 22.42 -0.29
CA ARG A 253 -19.71 22.64 -1.63
C ARG A 253 -18.73 22.07 -2.63
N PHE A 254 -18.77 20.81 -2.87
CA PHE A 254 -18.41 20.08 -4.10
C PHE A 254 -18.13 18.60 -3.77
N CYS A 255 -19.15 17.93 -3.24
CA CYS A 255 -19.45 16.59 -3.70
C CYS A 255 -20.60 16.76 -4.70
N PRO A 256 -20.43 16.50 -5.99
CA PRO A 256 -21.57 16.35 -6.85
C PRO A 256 -22.37 15.15 -6.34
N PRO A 257 -23.71 15.23 -6.31
CA PRO A 257 -24.53 14.10 -5.95
C PRO A 257 -24.24 12.96 -6.93
N THR A 258 -24.21 11.75 -6.43
CA THR A 258 -24.21 10.52 -7.21
C THR A 258 -25.43 10.52 -8.13
N GLY A 259 -25.23 10.89 -9.36
CA GLY A 259 -26.24 10.87 -10.41
C GLY A 259 -25.53 10.65 -11.74
N ALA A 260 -25.89 9.55 -12.40
CA ALA A 260 -25.47 9.25 -13.76
C ALA A 260 -25.74 10.45 -14.69
N GLY A 261 -24.69 11.10 -15.15
CA GLY A 261 -24.76 12.18 -16.10
C GLY A 261 -23.44 12.24 -16.86
N ALA A 262 -23.48 11.88 -18.12
CA ALA A 262 -22.39 12.01 -19.07
C ALA A 262 -21.84 13.44 -19.06
N TRP A 263 -20.53 13.59 -18.83
CA TRP A 263 -19.82 14.85 -18.97
C TRP A 263 -19.19 14.93 -20.36
N PRO A 264 -19.54 15.90 -21.20
CA PRO A 264 -18.79 16.14 -22.43
C PRO A 264 -17.49 16.90 -22.11
N GLY A 265 -16.37 16.31 -22.47
CA GLY A 265 -15.14 16.94 -22.82
C GLY A 265 -14.51 17.92 -21.82
N ARG A 266 -13.96 17.43 -20.72
CA ARG A 266 -12.80 18.04 -20.07
C ARG A 266 -11.91 16.95 -19.48
N SER A 267 -10.67 16.90 -19.95
CA SER A 267 -9.60 16.10 -19.35
C SER A 267 -9.43 16.56 -17.89
N SER A 268 -9.87 15.74 -16.95
CA SER A 268 -9.59 15.97 -15.53
C SER A 268 -8.19 15.47 -15.20
N THR A 269 -7.18 16.23 -15.59
CA THR A 269 -5.90 16.17 -14.88
C THR A 269 -6.19 16.37 -13.40
N SER A 270 -5.75 15.45 -12.60
CA SER A 270 -5.92 15.38 -11.15
C SER A 270 -5.80 16.74 -10.48
N ARG A 271 -6.90 17.37 -10.18
CA ARG A 271 -6.92 18.58 -9.35
C ARG A 271 -7.44 18.21 -7.97
N CYS A 272 -6.54 17.79 -7.09
CA CYS A 272 -6.65 18.25 -5.74
C CYS A 272 -6.13 19.69 -5.72
N ALA A 273 -6.87 20.61 -6.32
CA ALA A 273 -6.59 22.03 -6.24
C ALA A 273 -7.40 22.58 -5.07
N CYS A 274 -6.71 22.95 -4.01
CA CYS A 274 -7.18 24.02 -3.14
C CYS A 274 -7.16 25.29 -3.99
N TRP A 275 -8.30 25.68 -4.55
CA TRP A 275 -8.44 26.94 -5.28
C TRP A 275 -8.57 28.08 -4.27
N PRO A 276 -7.75 29.14 -4.34
CA PRO A 276 -7.97 30.32 -3.51
C PRO A 276 -9.20 31.07 -4.01
N SER A 277 -10.13 31.35 -3.12
CA SER A 277 -11.22 32.28 -3.38
C SER A 277 -10.66 33.66 -3.70
N PRO A 278 -11.18 34.42 -4.69
CA PRO A 278 -10.74 35.75 -4.97
C PRO A 278 -11.10 36.67 -3.79
N GLY A 279 -10.10 37.37 -3.24
CA GLY A 279 -10.33 38.48 -2.29
C GLY A 279 -9.63 38.42 -0.94
N ARG A 280 -8.70 37.49 -0.66
CA ARG A 280 -7.85 37.57 0.54
C ARG A 280 -6.38 37.32 0.24
N THR A 281 -5.56 38.29 0.59
CA THR A 281 -4.10 38.23 0.52
C THR A 281 -3.57 37.15 1.44
N SER A 282 -2.93 36.15 0.86
CA SER A 282 -2.20 35.06 1.53
C SER A 282 -0.80 35.54 1.92
N PRO A 283 -0.22 35.10 3.04
CA PRO A 283 1.18 35.36 3.36
C PRO A 283 2.08 34.70 2.31
N ARG A 284 3.09 35.45 1.89
CA ARG A 284 4.02 35.14 0.81
C ARG A 284 4.78 33.86 1.08
N CYS A 285 4.69 32.89 0.17
CA CYS A 285 5.68 31.83 0.03
C CYS A 285 6.96 32.40 -0.63
N PRO A 286 8.15 31.99 -0.20
CA PRO A 286 9.38 32.39 -0.87
C PRO A 286 9.46 31.81 -2.30
N PRO A 287 10.20 32.45 -3.23
CA PRO A 287 10.24 32.06 -4.62
C PRO A 287 10.92 30.69 -4.80
N ALA A 288 10.29 29.87 -5.61
CA ALA A 288 10.82 28.56 -6.03
C ALA A 288 12.04 28.77 -6.95
N THR A 289 13.17 28.23 -6.53
CA THR A 289 14.36 28.12 -7.39
C THR A 289 14.30 26.82 -8.17
N THR A 290 14.35 26.96 -9.49
CA THR A 290 14.68 26.04 -10.58
C THR A 290 13.76 24.83 -10.82
N PRO A 291 13.25 24.64 -12.05
CA PRO A 291 12.46 23.48 -12.45
C PRO A 291 13.36 22.29 -12.74
N ALA A 292 13.09 21.17 -12.02
CA ALA A 292 13.66 19.87 -12.37
C ALA A 292 12.91 19.24 -13.54
N THR A 293 13.55 19.15 -14.68
CA THR A 293 13.07 18.41 -15.86
C THR A 293 13.27 16.92 -15.65
N TRP A 294 12.20 16.15 -15.64
CA TRP A 294 12.24 14.70 -15.62
C TRP A 294 12.19 14.18 -17.06
N ARG A 295 13.23 13.49 -17.49
CA ARG A 295 13.21 12.70 -18.73
C ARG A 295 12.93 11.25 -18.33
N CYS A 296 11.88 10.65 -18.89
CA CYS A 296 11.77 9.21 -19.04
C CYS A 296 12.69 8.81 -20.18
N SER A 297 13.65 7.94 -19.94
CA SER A 297 14.38 7.24 -20.97
C SER A 297 13.72 5.87 -21.21
N PRO A 298 13.76 5.38 -22.46
CA PRO A 298 13.05 4.19 -22.92
C PRO A 298 13.46 2.92 -22.21
#